data_e2a3eb8b507e01ac61afa62818e2d01e
#
_entry.id   e2a3eb8b507e01ac61afa62818e2d01e
#
_cell.length_a   1.000
_cell.length_b   1.000
_cell.length_c   1.000
_cell.angle_alpha   90.00
_cell.angle_beta   90.00
_cell.angle_gamma   90.00
#
_symmetry.space_group_name_H-M   'P 1'
#
loop_
_entity.id
_entity.type
_entity.pdbx_description
1 polymer ?
#
loop_
_entity_poly.entity_id
_entity_poly.type
_entity_poly.pdbx_seq_one_letter_code
_entity_poly.pdbx_strand_id
1 'polypeptide(L)'
;MQQHAHWCAQVEERVRAEVRALRLDPMHDGTQVLSIIERIGADVVIGSCGTHEEQPSVAPDVAAVVTAVHHSICGFGPLQPFFDDDTVEEIWINEPGRVFIARTGVSELTPIVMTAAQVRDLVERMLRWSGRRLDLSQPFVDATLPDGSRLHVVIPDVTRDHWAVNIRRFVIRPSTIHDLVHAGTL
;
A
#
# COMPACT_ATOMS: atom_id res chain seq x y z
N MET A 1 -5.90 -1.25 -18.82
CA MET A 1 -5.96 -1.48 -17.34
C MET A 1 -5.90 -2.96 -16.96
N GLN A 2 -6.72 -3.85 -17.52
CA GLN A 2 -6.73 -5.29 -17.17
C GLN A 2 -5.38 -5.99 -17.41
N GLN A 3 -4.69 -5.67 -18.49
CA GLN A 3 -3.43 -6.29 -18.87
C GLN A 3 -2.27 -5.90 -17.91
N HIS A 4 -2.21 -4.64 -17.47
CA HIS A 4 -1.24 -4.19 -16.47
C HIS A 4 -1.43 -4.91 -15.13
N ALA A 5 -2.68 -5.05 -14.67
CA ALA A 5 -3.00 -5.78 -13.45
C ALA A 5 -2.59 -7.26 -13.53
N HIS A 6 -2.73 -7.88 -14.70
CA HIS A 6 -2.28 -9.26 -14.93
C HIS A 6 -0.76 -9.41 -14.79
N TRP A 7 0.01 -8.49 -15.40
CA TRP A 7 1.47 -8.47 -15.28
C TRP A 7 1.93 -8.29 -13.83
N CYS A 8 1.34 -7.33 -13.12
CA CYS A 8 1.64 -7.11 -11.71
C CYS A 8 1.37 -8.38 -10.88
N ALA A 9 0.26 -9.06 -11.10
CA ALA A 9 -0.07 -10.29 -10.36
C ALA A 9 0.93 -11.43 -10.62
N GLN A 10 1.33 -11.64 -11.88
CA GLN A 10 2.33 -12.67 -12.23
C GLN A 10 3.70 -12.38 -11.62
N VAL A 11 4.17 -11.14 -11.71
CA VAL A 11 5.46 -10.74 -11.13
C VAL A 11 5.39 -10.87 -9.62
N GLU A 12 4.32 -10.39 -8.99
CA GLU A 12 4.13 -10.45 -7.54
C GLU A 12 4.16 -11.88 -7.00
N GLU A 13 3.48 -12.82 -7.67
CA GLU A 13 3.46 -14.22 -7.28
C GLU A 13 4.87 -14.84 -7.30
N ARG A 14 5.62 -14.62 -8.39
CA ARG A 14 6.99 -15.12 -8.54
C ARG A 14 7.94 -14.49 -7.52
N VAL A 15 7.84 -13.19 -7.31
CA VAL A 15 8.66 -12.48 -6.30
C VAL A 15 8.36 -13.01 -4.91
N ARG A 16 7.09 -13.15 -4.54
CA ARG A 16 6.69 -13.70 -3.22
C ARG A 16 7.22 -15.12 -3.01
N ALA A 17 7.24 -15.94 -4.05
CA ALA A 17 7.80 -17.29 -3.98
C ALA A 17 9.31 -17.26 -3.73
N GLU A 18 10.06 -16.41 -4.44
CA GLU A 18 11.51 -16.28 -4.29
C GLU A 18 11.90 -15.66 -2.95
N VAL A 19 11.23 -14.60 -2.52
CA VAL A 19 11.43 -13.97 -1.20
C VAL A 19 11.24 -15.00 -0.07
N ARG A 20 10.19 -15.85 -0.17
CA ARG A 20 10.00 -16.94 0.80
C ARG A 20 11.11 -17.98 0.73
N ALA A 21 11.54 -18.39 -0.46
CA ALA A 21 12.60 -19.40 -0.65
C ALA A 21 13.93 -18.92 -0.07
N LEU A 22 14.24 -17.65 -0.24
CA LEU A 22 15.47 -17.01 0.27
C LEU A 22 15.34 -16.57 1.75
N ARG A 23 14.13 -16.70 2.34
CA ARG A 23 13.82 -16.25 3.71
C ARG A 23 14.11 -14.77 3.95
N LEU A 24 13.93 -13.94 2.93
CA LEU A 24 14.11 -12.50 3.04
C LEU A 24 12.91 -11.87 3.75
N ASP A 25 13.20 -10.84 4.53
CA ASP A 25 12.18 -9.97 5.12
C ASP A 25 12.06 -8.70 4.26
N PRO A 26 10.94 -8.49 3.55
CA PRO A 26 10.75 -7.30 2.72
C PRO A 26 10.98 -5.97 3.44
N MET A 27 10.89 -5.96 4.77
CA MET A 27 11.10 -4.76 5.57
C MET A 27 12.58 -4.44 5.82
N HIS A 28 13.40 -5.49 6.02
CA HIS A 28 14.81 -5.33 6.35
C HIS A 28 15.70 -5.50 5.12
N ASP A 29 15.27 -6.32 4.16
CA ASP A 29 16.02 -6.69 2.97
C ASP A 29 15.52 -5.97 1.70
N GLY A 30 14.93 -4.78 1.83
CA GLY A 30 14.24 -4.05 0.77
C GLY A 30 15.05 -3.89 -0.52
N THR A 31 16.36 -3.64 -0.43
CA THR A 31 17.26 -3.53 -1.60
C THR A 31 17.39 -4.87 -2.35
N GLN A 32 17.48 -5.99 -1.61
CA GLN A 32 17.54 -7.32 -2.23
C GLN A 32 16.20 -7.69 -2.87
N VAL A 33 15.10 -7.39 -2.19
CA VAL A 33 13.75 -7.61 -2.73
C VAL A 33 13.52 -6.77 -3.98
N LEU A 34 13.96 -5.51 -4.01
CA LEU A 34 13.87 -4.66 -5.21
C LEU A 34 14.61 -5.26 -6.38
N SER A 35 15.85 -5.74 -6.20
CA SER A 35 16.63 -6.37 -7.29
C SER A 35 15.97 -7.66 -7.81
N ILE A 36 15.29 -8.43 -6.95
CA ILE A 36 14.49 -9.58 -7.37
C ILE A 36 13.28 -9.14 -8.21
N ILE A 37 12.58 -8.06 -7.78
CA ILE A 37 11.44 -7.52 -8.50
C ILE A 37 11.86 -7.04 -9.90
N GLU A 38 12.94 -6.28 -10.00
CA GLU A 38 13.48 -5.77 -11.28
C GLU A 38 13.83 -6.92 -12.24
N ARG A 39 14.54 -7.93 -11.76
CA ARG A 39 14.92 -9.10 -12.56
C ARG A 39 13.68 -9.88 -13.02
N ILE A 40 12.79 -10.24 -12.12
CA ILE A 40 11.57 -11.00 -12.47
C ILE A 40 10.63 -10.16 -13.36
N GLY A 41 10.52 -8.87 -13.10
CA GLY A 41 9.74 -7.95 -13.93
C GLY A 41 10.23 -7.91 -15.37
N ALA A 42 11.55 -7.80 -15.57
CA ALA A 42 12.15 -7.86 -16.88
C ALA A 42 11.91 -9.21 -17.57
N ASP A 43 12.14 -10.33 -16.87
CA ASP A 43 11.96 -11.68 -17.41
C ASP A 43 10.51 -11.96 -17.85
N VAL A 44 9.52 -11.55 -17.04
CA VAL A 44 8.10 -11.76 -17.34
C VAL A 44 7.68 -10.94 -18.56
N VAL A 45 8.14 -9.69 -18.66
CA VAL A 45 7.80 -8.82 -19.78
C VAL A 45 8.48 -9.28 -21.06
N ILE A 46 9.78 -9.63 -21.03
CA ILE A 46 10.54 -10.09 -22.19
C ILE A 46 10.06 -11.47 -22.66
N GLY A 47 9.81 -12.39 -21.71
CA GLY A 47 9.36 -13.76 -22.02
C GLY A 47 7.97 -13.81 -22.69
N SER A 48 7.16 -12.80 -22.47
CA SER A 48 5.83 -12.72 -23.10
C SER A 48 5.83 -12.09 -24.49
N CYS A 49 6.91 -11.42 -24.87
CA CYS A 49 7.06 -10.90 -26.25
C CYS A 49 7.35 -12.00 -27.29
N GLY A 50 7.67 -13.25 -26.85
CA GLY A 50 8.19 -14.32 -27.71
C GLY A 50 7.21 -15.45 -28.10
N THR A 51 5.99 -15.54 -27.55
CA THR A 51 5.24 -16.80 -27.64
C THR A 51 3.80 -16.75 -28.19
N HIS A 52 3.23 -15.59 -28.56
CA HIS A 52 1.89 -15.56 -29.15
C HIS A 52 1.74 -14.54 -30.28
N GLU A 53 1.10 -14.98 -31.38
CA GLU A 53 0.75 -14.21 -32.58
C GLU A 53 -0.23 -13.04 -32.36
N GLU A 54 -0.69 -12.80 -31.13
CA GLU A 54 -1.43 -11.60 -30.75
C GLU A 54 -0.47 -10.68 -29.97
N GLN A 55 0.23 -9.81 -30.70
CA GLN A 55 1.02 -8.73 -30.11
C GLN A 55 0.12 -7.87 -29.21
N PRO A 56 0.45 -7.71 -27.91
CA PRO A 56 -0.26 -6.72 -27.10
C PRO A 56 -0.07 -5.34 -27.74
N SER A 57 -1.15 -4.63 -27.94
CA SER A 57 -1.15 -3.34 -28.64
C SER A 57 -0.33 -2.24 -27.93
N VAL A 58 0.17 -2.52 -26.73
CA VAL A 58 1.03 -1.63 -25.93
C VAL A 58 2.02 -2.50 -25.15
N ALA A 59 3.32 -2.31 -25.37
CA ALA A 59 4.33 -2.92 -24.54
C ALA A 59 4.13 -2.49 -23.07
N PRO A 60 4.20 -3.42 -22.09
CA PRO A 60 4.06 -3.07 -20.70
C PRO A 60 5.20 -2.15 -20.25
N ASP A 61 4.86 -1.12 -19.51
CA ASP A 61 5.86 -0.29 -18.83
C ASP A 61 6.43 -1.12 -17.65
N VAL A 62 7.64 -1.69 -17.88
CA VAL A 62 8.34 -2.49 -16.88
C VAL A 62 8.56 -1.71 -15.59
N ALA A 63 8.90 -0.42 -15.71
CA ALA A 63 9.13 0.42 -14.54
C ALA A 63 7.84 0.59 -13.71
N ALA A 64 6.69 0.79 -14.36
CA ALA A 64 5.41 0.87 -13.69
C ALA A 64 5.04 -0.46 -12.99
N VAL A 65 5.31 -1.61 -13.62
CA VAL A 65 5.09 -2.94 -13.00
C VAL A 65 6.00 -3.13 -11.80
N VAL A 66 7.29 -2.83 -11.93
CA VAL A 66 8.28 -2.92 -10.83
C VAL A 66 7.85 -2.05 -9.66
N THR A 67 7.48 -0.79 -9.91
CA THR A 67 7.01 0.14 -8.88
C THR A 67 5.76 -0.38 -8.16
N ALA A 68 4.76 -0.83 -8.92
CA ALA A 68 3.51 -1.35 -8.35
C ALA A 68 3.76 -2.59 -7.48
N VAL A 69 4.60 -3.52 -7.94
CA VAL A 69 4.95 -4.74 -7.19
C VAL A 69 5.80 -4.41 -5.95
N HIS A 70 6.73 -3.47 -6.07
CA HIS A 70 7.51 -3.00 -4.93
C HIS A 70 6.61 -2.40 -3.85
N HIS A 71 5.68 -1.52 -4.22
CA HIS A 71 4.70 -0.96 -3.28
C HIS A 71 3.81 -2.05 -2.66
N SER A 72 3.46 -3.10 -3.42
CA SER A 72 2.64 -4.21 -2.91
C SER A 72 3.39 -5.07 -1.90
N ILE A 73 4.68 -5.29 -2.07
CA ILE A 73 5.47 -6.21 -1.24
C ILE A 73 6.16 -5.48 -0.09
N CYS A 74 6.79 -4.34 -0.35
CA CYS A 74 7.60 -3.59 0.62
C CYS A 74 6.91 -2.36 1.20
N GLY A 75 5.84 -1.87 0.56
CA GLY A 75 5.15 -0.63 0.92
C GLY A 75 3.69 -0.82 1.33
N PHE A 76 2.94 0.26 1.19
CA PHE A 76 1.51 0.34 1.53
C PHE A 76 0.58 -0.06 0.35
N GLY A 77 1.13 -0.75 -0.66
CA GLY A 77 0.37 -1.20 -1.82
C GLY A 77 -0.30 -0.06 -2.58
N PRO A 78 -1.60 -0.18 -2.91
CA PRO A 78 -2.33 0.86 -3.63
C PRO A 78 -2.41 2.21 -2.89
N LEU A 79 -2.17 2.22 -1.58
CA LEU A 79 -2.18 3.44 -0.76
C LEU A 79 -0.87 4.20 -0.80
N GLN A 80 0.21 3.61 -1.35
CA GLN A 80 1.53 4.24 -1.36
C GLN A 80 1.54 5.68 -1.86
N PRO A 81 0.85 6.05 -2.97
CA PRO A 81 0.82 7.44 -3.43
C PRO A 81 0.29 8.44 -2.42
N PHE A 82 -0.59 8.00 -1.50
CA PHE A 82 -1.11 8.86 -0.43
C PHE A 82 -0.16 8.96 0.76
N PHE A 83 0.73 7.99 0.92
CA PHE A 83 1.83 8.08 1.88
C PHE A 83 2.99 8.95 1.37
N ASP A 84 3.13 9.06 0.05
CA ASP A 84 4.15 9.90 -0.58
C ASP A 84 3.67 11.36 -0.75
N ASP A 85 2.37 11.63 -0.55
CA ASP A 85 1.76 12.94 -0.66
C ASP A 85 1.64 13.60 0.73
N ASP A 86 2.46 14.60 1.01
CA ASP A 86 2.49 15.33 2.29
C ASP A 86 1.24 16.18 2.54
N THR A 87 0.37 16.34 1.56
CA THR A 87 -0.91 17.04 1.74
C THR A 87 -2.00 16.15 2.31
N VAL A 88 -1.82 14.81 2.24
CA VAL A 88 -2.77 13.85 2.78
C VAL A 88 -2.58 13.72 4.30
N GLU A 89 -3.63 13.99 5.04
CA GLU A 89 -3.65 13.98 6.51
C GLU A 89 -4.19 12.67 7.08
N GLU A 90 -5.22 12.11 6.43
CA GLU A 90 -5.87 10.88 6.88
C GLU A 90 -6.27 10.00 5.69
N ILE A 91 -6.32 8.69 5.92
CA ILE A 91 -6.77 7.67 4.96
C ILE A 91 -7.75 6.76 5.69
N TRP A 92 -8.95 6.50 5.11
CA TRP A 92 -9.94 5.58 5.67
C TRP A 92 -10.31 4.48 4.68
N ILE A 93 -10.44 3.26 5.19
CA ILE A 93 -11.04 2.13 4.51
C ILE A 93 -12.14 1.59 5.41
N ASN A 94 -13.40 1.90 5.09
CA ASN A 94 -14.55 1.39 5.82
C ASN A 94 -15.20 0.21 5.10
N GLU A 95 -14.96 0.11 3.81
CA GLU A 95 -15.30 -1.03 2.96
C GLU A 95 -14.27 -1.16 1.82
N PRO A 96 -14.01 -2.37 1.29
CA PRO A 96 -12.94 -2.60 0.32
C PRO A 96 -13.03 -1.74 -0.94
N GLY A 97 -14.24 -1.46 -1.41
CA GLY A 97 -14.48 -0.66 -2.62
C GLY A 97 -14.39 0.85 -2.42
N ARG A 98 -14.20 1.34 -1.20
CA ARG A 98 -14.27 2.77 -0.89
C ARG A 98 -13.15 3.21 0.03
N VAL A 99 -12.12 3.79 -0.56
CA VAL A 99 -10.99 4.39 0.14
C VAL A 99 -11.14 5.90 0.12
N PHE A 100 -11.19 6.50 1.28
CA PHE A 100 -11.25 7.96 1.43
C PHE A 100 -9.92 8.50 1.95
N ILE A 101 -9.63 9.74 1.59
CA ILE A 101 -8.52 10.50 2.16
C ILE A 101 -9.03 11.86 2.63
N ALA A 102 -8.27 12.52 3.52
CA ALA A 102 -8.45 13.94 3.81
C ALA A 102 -7.23 14.75 3.43
N ARG A 103 -7.48 15.90 2.84
CA ARG A 103 -6.51 16.97 2.61
C ARG A 103 -7.03 18.26 3.20
N THR A 104 -6.23 18.94 4.00
CA THR A 104 -6.63 20.21 4.65
C THR A 104 -8.01 20.17 5.31
N GLY A 105 -8.31 19.03 5.98
CA GLY A 105 -9.60 18.81 6.65
C GLY A 105 -10.77 18.47 5.74
N VAL A 106 -10.58 18.39 4.42
CA VAL A 106 -11.63 18.02 3.45
C VAL A 106 -11.47 16.56 3.04
N SER A 107 -12.55 15.78 3.22
CA SER A 107 -12.58 14.37 2.83
C SER A 107 -12.94 14.21 1.36
N GLU A 108 -12.26 13.29 0.67
CA GLU A 108 -12.54 12.93 -0.72
C GLU A 108 -12.49 11.42 -0.94
N LEU A 109 -13.34 10.91 -1.82
CA LEU A 109 -13.32 9.52 -2.26
C LEU A 109 -12.25 9.35 -3.33
N THR A 110 -11.36 8.37 -3.15
CA THR A 110 -10.32 8.05 -4.13
C THR A 110 -10.83 7.09 -5.21
N PRO A 111 -10.16 7.01 -6.37
CA PRO A 111 -10.48 6.02 -7.39
C PRO A 111 -9.98 4.59 -7.03
N ILE A 112 -9.36 4.39 -5.88
CA ILE A 112 -8.82 3.09 -5.47
C ILE A 112 -9.96 2.17 -5.07
N VAL A 113 -9.96 0.98 -5.68
CA VAL A 113 -10.84 -0.14 -5.34
C VAL A 113 -9.97 -1.30 -4.90
N MET A 114 -10.17 -1.78 -3.67
CA MET A 114 -9.46 -2.93 -3.11
C MET A 114 -10.43 -4.10 -2.92
N THR A 115 -9.93 -5.31 -2.94
CA THR A 115 -10.67 -6.49 -2.48
C THR A 115 -10.55 -6.65 -0.96
N ALA A 116 -11.45 -7.40 -0.35
CA ALA A 116 -11.36 -7.72 1.08
C ALA A 116 -10.04 -8.41 1.44
N ALA A 117 -9.52 -9.27 0.55
CA ALA A 117 -8.22 -9.92 0.72
C ALA A 117 -7.07 -8.92 0.70
N GLN A 118 -7.08 -7.96 -0.22
CA GLN A 118 -6.06 -6.90 -0.29
C GLN A 118 -6.06 -6.01 0.95
N VAL A 119 -7.24 -5.67 1.48
CA VAL A 119 -7.34 -4.91 2.74
C VAL A 119 -6.77 -5.71 3.90
N ARG A 120 -7.10 -7.00 3.99
CA ARG A 120 -6.53 -7.89 5.02
C ARG A 120 -5.01 -7.95 4.93
N ASP A 121 -4.46 -8.24 3.75
CA ASP A 121 -3.01 -8.35 3.54
C ASP A 121 -2.28 -7.05 3.88
N LEU A 122 -2.89 -5.91 3.56
CA LEU A 122 -2.36 -4.59 3.91
C LEU A 122 -2.34 -4.38 5.43
N VAL A 123 -3.45 -4.66 6.11
CA VAL A 123 -3.55 -4.56 7.58
C VAL A 123 -2.55 -5.48 8.26
N GLU A 124 -2.44 -6.74 7.81
CA GLU A 124 -1.47 -7.69 8.38
C GLU A 124 -0.02 -7.22 8.22
N ARG A 125 0.33 -6.57 7.09
CA ARG A 125 1.65 -5.96 6.90
C ARG A 125 1.88 -4.81 7.88
N MET A 126 0.93 -3.88 7.98
CA MET A 126 1.02 -2.75 8.90
C MET A 126 1.18 -3.19 10.35
N LEU A 127 0.46 -4.25 10.74
CA LEU A 127 0.56 -4.81 12.09
C LEU A 127 1.90 -5.49 12.35
N ARG A 128 2.46 -6.20 11.35
CA ARG A 128 3.81 -6.76 11.47
C ARG A 128 4.86 -5.67 11.72
N TRP A 129 4.77 -4.53 11.03
CA TRP A 129 5.67 -3.39 11.25
C TRP A 129 5.59 -2.84 12.67
N SER A 130 4.40 -2.83 13.26
CA SER A 130 4.20 -2.33 14.62
C SER A 130 4.45 -3.38 15.71
N GLY A 131 4.69 -4.64 15.35
CA GLY A 131 4.78 -5.75 16.30
C GLY A 131 3.46 -6.07 17.01
N ARG A 132 2.34 -5.53 16.52
CA ARG A 132 1.00 -5.73 17.09
C ARG A 132 0.29 -6.92 16.44
N ARG A 133 -0.64 -7.50 17.18
CA ARG A 133 -1.54 -8.55 16.71
C ARG A 133 -2.98 -8.13 16.88
N LEU A 134 -3.83 -8.67 16.03
CA LEU A 134 -5.25 -8.40 16.02
C LEU A 134 -5.99 -9.73 15.86
N ASP A 135 -6.86 -10.05 16.80
CA ASP A 135 -7.64 -11.28 16.84
C ASP A 135 -8.97 -11.04 17.58
N LEU A 136 -9.76 -12.11 17.75
CA LEU A 136 -11.05 -12.02 18.46
C LEU A 136 -10.94 -11.62 19.93
N SER A 137 -9.79 -11.83 20.57
CA SER A 137 -9.57 -11.40 21.97
C SER A 137 -9.14 -9.94 22.06
N GLN A 138 -8.54 -9.41 20.97
CA GLN A 138 -8.20 -8.01 20.78
C GLN A 138 -8.73 -7.54 19.41
N PRO A 139 -10.03 -7.21 19.33
CA PRO A 139 -10.69 -6.96 18.05
C PRO A 139 -10.40 -5.59 17.45
N PHE A 140 -9.67 -4.76 18.13
CA PHE A 140 -9.17 -3.47 17.65
C PHE A 140 -7.74 -3.23 18.11
N VAL A 141 -7.01 -2.43 17.37
CA VAL A 141 -5.62 -2.09 17.69
C VAL A 141 -5.28 -0.67 17.28
N ASP A 142 -4.50 -0.01 18.15
CA ASP A 142 -3.77 1.21 17.85
C ASP A 142 -2.30 0.88 17.67
N ALA A 143 -1.71 1.37 16.59
CA ALA A 143 -0.31 1.14 16.25
C ALA A 143 0.31 2.40 15.66
N THR A 144 1.66 2.44 15.67
CA THR A 144 2.42 3.46 14.96
C THR A 144 3.16 2.78 13.81
N LEU A 145 3.02 3.33 12.62
CA LEU A 145 3.70 2.87 11.41
C LEU A 145 5.14 3.41 11.36
N PRO A 146 6.01 2.85 10.51
CA PRO A 146 7.42 3.27 10.41
C PRO A 146 7.63 4.75 10.06
N ASP A 147 6.69 5.34 9.32
CA ASP A 147 6.69 6.76 8.95
C ASP A 147 6.15 7.69 10.07
N GLY A 148 5.82 7.15 11.24
CA GLY A 148 5.25 7.88 12.36
C GLY A 148 3.72 8.03 12.31
N SER A 149 3.06 7.60 11.25
CA SER A 149 1.60 7.61 11.12
C SER A 149 0.94 6.73 12.18
N ARG A 150 -0.23 7.14 12.65
CA ARG A 150 -1.05 6.35 13.58
C ARG A 150 -2.05 5.51 12.81
N LEU A 151 -2.06 4.23 13.10
CA LEU A 151 -2.98 3.25 12.55
C LEU A 151 -3.99 2.83 13.62
N HIS A 152 -5.29 2.92 13.30
CA HIS A 152 -6.37 2.31 14.05
C HIS A 152 -7.10 1.31 13.17
N VAL A 153 -7.26 0.08 13.66
CA VAL A 153 -7.92 -1.02 12.92
C VAL A 153 -8.93 -1.72 13.81
N VAL A 154 -10.09 -2.05 13.24
CA VAL A 154 -11.13 -2.89 13.86
C VAL A 154 -11.46 -4.05 12.91
N ILE A 155 -11.57 -5.27 13.47
CA ILE A 155 -11.87 -6.48 12.69
C ILE A 155 -13.35 -6.54 12.25
N PRO A 156 -13.66 -7.30 11.17
CA PRO A 156 -15.03 -7.48 10.68
C PRO A 156 -16.01 -8.05 11.71
N ASP A 157 -15.52 -8.86 12.66
CA ASP A 157 -16.34 -9.46 13.72
C ASP A 157 -17.00 -8.40 14.61
N VAL A 158 -16.45 -7.22 14.71
CA VAL A 158 -17.01 -6.06 15.45
C VAL A 158 -17.79 -5.13 14.53
N THR A 159 -17.26 -4.83 13.36
CA THR A 159 -17.87 -3.92 12.39
C THR A 159 -18.99 -4.57 11.58
N ARG A 160 -19.11 -5.90 11.64
CA ARG A 160 -20.05 -6.85 11.02
C ARG A 160 -19.67 -7.31 9.61
N ASP A 161 -19.16 -6.42 8.73
CA ASP A 161 -18.97 -6.78 7.32
C ASP A 161 -17.52 -6.65 6.86
N HIS A 162 -16.86 -5.56 7.21
CA HIS A 162 -15.56 -5.20 6.66
C HIS A 162 -14.59 -4.70 7.73
N TRP A 163 -13.32 -4.74 7.41
CA TRP A 163 -12.30 -4.07 8.21
C TRP A 163 -12.56 -2.57 8.23
N ALA A 164 -12.55 -1.96 9.41
CA ALA A 164 -12.47 -0.52 9.54
C ALA A 164 -11.01 -0.13 9.78
N VAL A 165 -10.43 0.63 8.88
CA VAL A 165 -9.04 1.07 8.93
C VAL A 165 -9.01 2.60 8.89
N ASN A 166 -8.36 3.21 9.87
CA ASN A 166 -8.06 4.63 9.88
C ASN A 166 -6.55 4.83 10.04
N ILE A 167 -5.97 5.62 9.16
CA ILE A 167 -4.55 5.98 9.20
C ILE A 167 -4.47 7.48 9.28
N ARG A 168 -3.96 7.99 10.40
CA ARG A 168 -3.69 9.41 10.59
C ARG A 168 -2.22 9.68 10.37
N ARG A 169 -1.92 10.41 9.32
CA ARG A 169 -0.56 10.68 8.92
C ARG A 169 0.11 11.69 9.84
N PHE A 170 1.40 11.46 10.07
CA PHE A 170 2.25 12.43 10.76
C PHE A 170 2.82 13.40 9.71
N VAL A 171 2.04 14.43 9.38
CA VAL A 171 2.47 15.49 8.45
C VAL A 171 3.12 16.59 9.27
N ILE A 172 4.43 16.74 9.15
CA ILE A 172 5.15 17.87 9.73
C ILE A 172 4.88 19.08 8.83
N ARG A 173 3.95 19.93 9.21
CA ARG A 173 3.86 21.27 8.62
C ARG A 173 4.84 22.17 9.37
N PRO A 174 5.86 22.72 8.71
CA PRO A 174 6.70 23.75 9.33
C PRO A 174 5.83 24.97 9.56
N SER A 175 5.25 25.08 10.74
CA SER A 175 4.54 26.28 11.16
C SER A 175 5.55 27.21 11.78
N THR A 176 5.94 28.24 11.07
CA THR A 176 6.65 29.36 11.68
C THR A 176 5.66 30.15 12.55
N ILE A 177 6.18 30.94 13.53
CA ILE A 177 5.32 31.84 14.32
C ILE A 177 4.50 32.76 13.40
N HIS A 178 5.05 33.11 12.23
CA HIS A 178 4.38 33.91 11.22
C HIS A 178 3.16 33.20 10.60
N ASP A 179 3.26 31.89 10.37
CA ASP A 179 2.18 31.09 9.82
C ASP A 179 1.04 30.94 10.86
N LEU A 180 1.37 30.82 12.14
CA LEU A 180 0.39 30.76 13.24
C LEU A 180 -0.37 32.10 13.38
N VAL A 181 0.31 33.23 13.21
CA VAL A 181 -0.31 34.56 13.22
C VAL A 181 -1.24 34.71 12.00
N HIS A 182 -0.83 34.28 10.81
CA HIS A 182 -1.66 34.33 9.61
C HIS A 182 -2.89 33.39 9.67
N ALA A 183 -2.75 32.26 10.37
CA ALA A 183 -3.86 31.35 10.62
C ALA A 183 -4.84 31.83 11.71
N GLY A 184 -4.57 32.97 12.34
CA GLY A 184 -5.42 33.50 13.42
C GLY A 184 -5.41 32.69 14.70
N THR A 185 -4.36 31.91 14.92
CA THR A 185 -4.21 31.05 16.13
C THR A 185 -3.47 31.77 17.25
N LEU A 186 -2.83 32.89 16.94
CA LEU A 186 -2.18 33.84 17.87
C LEU A 186 -2.55 35.28 17.48
#